data_9b21ad528c82e76148f860673b148fc8
#
_entry.id   9b21ad528c82e76148f860673b148fc8
#
_cell.length_a   1.000
_cell.length_b   1.000
_cell.length_c   1.000
_cell.angle_alpha   90.00
_cell.angle_beta   90.00
_cell.angle_gamma   90.00
#
_symmetry.space_group_name_H-M   'P 1'
#
loop_
_entity.id
_entity.type
_entity.pdbx_description
1 polymer ?
#
loop_
_entity_poly.entity_id
_entity_poly.type
_entity_poly.pdbx_seq_one_letter_code
_entity_poly.pdbx_strand_id
1 'polypeptide(L)'
;RILGFREGVAVLDVCADKKEFYWSNFKENEIHNQPFCKVIIDNRPNRGFLFVEESRIFGGKRGQDKVVALLRDNINRVANQYGWNMVISAKLPPGDFFDAVAERIKAGCRPRAVVFSFPRHQSLSDAPYSFVMQLQMQQSLMECLNASMYEVKFGTDKGKQLHLDKANRDIALMVNLCSKEDYGIKVYYWKGPCTSSRSLKRTKVKISDVEIVALVNGDA
;
A
#
# COMPACT_ATOMS: atom_id res chain seq x y z
N ARG A 1 13.15 0.57 -18.36
CA ARG A 1 13.07 -0.18 -19.62
C ARG A 1 11.82 -1.06 -19.62
N ILE A 2 11.02 -1.03 -20.68
CA ILE A 2 9.89 -1.96 -20.88
C ILE A 2 10.48 -3.26 -21.41
N LEU A 3 10.19 -4.38 -20.75
CA LEU A 3 10.60 -5.73 -21.19
C LEU A 3 9.54 -6.36 -22.09
N GLY A 4 8.27 -6.15 -21.78
CA GLY A 4 7.14 -6.62 -22.56
C GLY A 4 5.84 -5.92 -22.18
N PHE A 5 4.91 -5.88 -23.12
CA PHE A 5 3.55 -5.41 -22.91
C PHE A 5 2.60 -6.25 -23.76
N ARG A 6 1.64 -6.92 -23.11
CA ARG A 6 0.63 -7.70 -23.81
C ARG A 6 -0.65 -7.81 -22.96
N GLU A 7 -1.81 -7.70 -23.63
CA GLU A 7 -3.15 -7.95 -23.04
C GLU A 7 -3.41 -7.28 -21.68
N GLY A 8 -2.88 -6.04 -21.51
CA GLY A 8 -3.02 -5.31 -20.26
C GLY A 8 -1.99 -5.66 -19.18
N VAL A 9 -1.00 -6.52 -19.49
CA VAL A 9 0.12 -6.79 -18.57
C VAL A 9 1.39 -6.14 -19.13
N ALA A 10 2.09 -5.37 -18.28
CA ALA A 10 3.40 -4.79 -18.59
C ALA A 10 4.47 -5.31 -17.64
N VAL A 11 5.62 -5.68 -18.16
CA VAL A 11 6.81 -6.02 -17.37
C VAL A 11 7.89 -4.97 -17.63
N LEU A 12 8.40 -4.39 -16.54
CA LEU A 12 9.33 -3.27 -16.58
C LEU A 12 10.56 -3.56 -15.73
N ASP A 13 11.72 -3.08 -16.19
CA ASP A 13 12.87 -2.83 -15.30
C ASP A 13 12.87 -1.37 -14.89
N VAL A 14 12.82 -1.11 -13.59
CA VAL A 14 12.96 0.22 -13.01
C VAL A 14 14.37 0.34 -12.46
N CYS A 15 15.17 1.23 -13.06
CA CYS A 15 16.58 1.44 -12.70
C CYS A 15 16.73 2.59 -11.70
N ALA A 16 17.73 2.47 -10.83
CA ALA A 16 18.26 3.58 -10.05
C ALA A 16 19.61 3.98 -10.66
N ASP A 17 19.78 5.24 -10.98
CA ASP A 17 21.11 5.77 -11.34
C ASP A 17 21.89 6.03 -10.05
N LYS A 18 22.90 5.22 -9.80
CA LYS A 18 23.77 5.33 -8.62
C LYS A 18 25.17 5.61 -9.06
N LYS A 19 25.73 6.66 -8.47
CA LYS A 19 27.15 6.97 -8.56
C LYS A 19 27.84 6.32 -7.38
N GLU A 20 28.81 5.47 -7.66
CA GLU A 20 29.66 4.86 -6.66
C GLU A 20 31.08 5.38 -6.87
N PHE A 21 31.68 5.87 -5.79
CA PHE A 21 33.05 6.38 -5.80
C PHE A 21 33.97 5.34 -5.20
N TYR A 22 35.11 5.09 -5.85
CA TYR A 22 36.15 4.22 -5.32
C TYR A 22 37.52 4.83 -5.54
N TRP A 23 38.44 4.53 -4.64
CA TRP A 23 39.80 5.02 -4.72
C TRP A 23 40.70 3.98 -5.40
N SER A 24 41.39 4.41 -6.44
CA SER A 24 42.43 3.62 -7.12
C SER A 24 43.61 4.52 -7.44
N ASN A 25 44.81 4.08 -7.09
CA ASN A 25 46.05 4.84 -7.31
C ASN A 25 45.99 6.27 -6.77
N PHE A 26 45.44 6.46 -5.55
CA PHE A 26 45.24 7.75 -4.89
C PHE A 26 44.35 8.73 -5.66
N LYS A 27 43.58 8.26 -6.61
CA LYS A 27 42.58 9.03 -7.33
C LYS A 27 41.17 8.49 -7.06
N GLU A 28 40.23 9.41 -6.87
CA GLU A 28 38.82 9.09 -6.81
C GLU A 28 38.31 8.83 -8.23
N ASN A 29 37.69 7.69 -8.40
CA ASN A 29 37.07 7.28 -9.65
C ASN A 29 35.57 7.11 -9.43
N GLU A 30 34.77 7.48 -10.40
CA GLU A 30 33.32 7.36 -10.39
C GLU A 30 32.89 6.20 -11.29
N ILE A 31 32.04 5.32 -10.75
CA ILE A 31 31.37 4.28 -11.54
C ILE A 31 29.86 4.56 -11.53
N HIS A 32 29.28 4.63 -12.71
CA HIS A 32 27.84 4.65 -12.87
C HIS A 32 27.31 3.22 -12.79
N ASN A 33 26.58 2.92 -11.71
CA ASN A 33 25.91 1.66 -11.53
C ASN A 33 24.40 1.88 -11.68
N GLN A 34 23.76 1.13 -12.59
CA GLN A 34 22.31 1.21 -12.84
C GLN A 34 21.61 -0.08 -12.40
N PRO A 35 21.62 -0.37 -11.09
CA PRO A 35 20.87 -1.50 -10.59
C PRO A 35 19.38 -1.32 -10.84
N PHE A 36 18.68 -2.40 -11.15
CA PHE A 36 17.26 -2.38 -11.47
C PHE A 36 16.46 -3.34 -10.60
N CYS A 37 15.16 -3.10 -10.49
CA CYS A 37 14.19 -4.06 -9.98
C CYS A 37 13.09 -4.28 -11.03
N LYS A 38 12.53 -5.49 -11.04
CA LYS A 38 11.41 -5.83 -11.90
C LYS A 38 10.10 -5.31 -11.31
N VAL A 39 9.26 -4.83 -12.20
CA VAL A 39 7.90 -4.39 -11.88
C VAL A 39 6.96 -5.02 -12.88
N ILE A 40 5.85 -5.59 -12.39
CA ILE A 40 4.78 -6.11 -13.23
C ILE A 40 3.53 -5.28 -12.94
N ILE A 41 2.94 -4.75 -14.00
CA ILE A 41 1.65 -4.04 -13.96
C ILE A 41 0.63 -4.95 -14.64
N ASP A 42 -0.36 -5.44 -13.88
CA ASP A 42 -1.48 -6.22 -14.40
C ASP A 42 -2.73 -5.33 -14.39
N ASN A 43 -3.04 -4.75 -15.54
CA ASN A 43 -4.21 -3.89 -15.74
C ASN A 43 -5.32 -4.61 -16.52
N ARG A 44 -5.39 -5.94 -16.44
CA ARG A 44 -6.50 -6.70 -17.03
C ARG A 44 -7.82 -6.35 -16.33
N PRO A 45 -8.97 -6.50 -17.00
CA PRO A 45 -10.27 -6.19 -16.40
C PRO A 45 -10.45 -6.81 -15.01
N ASN A 46 -10.88 -6.00 -14.04
CA ASN A 46 -11.08 -6.37 -12.63
C ASN A 46 -9.81 -6.78 -11.84
N ARG A 47 -8.61 -6.54 -12.36
CA ARG A 47 -7.35 -6.84 -11.66
C ARG A 47 -6.70 -5.58 -11.10
N GLY A 48 -6.02 -4.78 -11.88
CA GLY A 48 -5.39 -3.53 -11.43
C GLY A 48 -4.30 -3.75 -10.34
N PHE A 49 -3.37 -4.69 -10.57
CA PHE A 49 -2.31 -5.00 -9.63
C PHE A 49 -0.95 -4.44 -10.09
N LEU A 50 -0.17 -3.99 -9.11
CA LEU A 50 1.22 -3.63 -9.28
C LEU A 50 2.08 -4.55 -8.40
N PHE A 51 2.95 -5.34 -8.99
CA PHE A 51 3.93 -6.17 -8.30
C PHE A 51 5.29 -5.52 -8.43
N VAL A 52 5.98 -5.32 -7.31
CA VAL A 52 7.33 -4.75 -7.27
C VAL A 52 8.26 -5.77 -6.64
N GLU A 53 9.32 -6.12 -7.34
CA GLU A 53 10.35 -7.04 -6.85
C GLU A 53 10.93 -6.55 -5.51
N GLU A 54 11.11 -7.47 -4.56
CA GLU A 54 11.75 -7.16 -3.28
C GLU A 54 13.26 -6.96 -3.51
N SER A 55 13.68 -5.73 -3.67
CA SER A 55 15.07 -5.37 -3.92
C SER A 55 15.56 -4.32 -2.93
N ARG A 56 16.84 -4.42 -2.55
CA ARG A 56 17.53 -3.42 -1.71
C ARG A 56 18.05 -2.21 -2.50
N ILE A 57 17.90 -2.22 -3.79
CA ILE A 57 18.50 -1.26 -4.74
C ILE A 57 18.09 0.19 -4.44
N PHE A 58 16.83 0.40 -4.11
CA PHE A 58 16.28 1.73 -3.83
C PHE A 58 16.38 2.16 -2.35
N GLY A 59 17.12 1.42 -1.55
CA GLY A 59 17.45 1.77 -0.17
C GLY A 59 16.54 1.09 0.88
N GLY A 60 16.98 -0.07 1.40
CA GLY A 60 16.46 -0.72 2.59
C GLY A 60 14.99 -1.16 2.55
N LYS A 61 14.35 -1.25 3.71
CA LYS A 61 12.97 -1.76 3.89
C LYS A 61 11.85 -0.96 3.17
N ARG A 62 12.15 0.23 2.65
CA ARG A 62 11.20 1.10 1.94
C ARG A 62 11.54 1.31 0.46
N GLY A 63 12.41 0.48 -0.09
CA GLY A 63 12.80 0.60 -1.50
C GLY A 63 11.61 0.49 -2.45
N GLN A 64 10.69 -0.43 -2.19
CA GLN A 64 9.48 -0.58 -2.99
C GLN A 64 8.58 0.66 -2.94
N ASP A 65 8.49 1.38 -1.81
CA ASP A 65 7.71 2.61 -1.70
C ASP A 65 8.23 3.69 -2.64
N LYS A 66 9.55 3.77 -2.80
CA LYS A 66 10.17 4.71 -3.74
C LYS A 66 9.85 4.36 -5.18
N VAL A 67 9.90 3.07 -5.54
CA VAL A 67 9.54 2.60 -6.88
C VAL A 67 8.07 2.89 -7.16
N VAL A 68 7.17 2.58 -6.22
CA VAL A 68 5.74 2.87 -6.33
C VAL A 68 5.49 4.37 -6.50
N ALA A 69 6.13 5.22 -5.70
CA ALA A 69 5.99 6.67 -5.81
C ALA A 69 6.48 7.18 -7.18
N LEU A 70 7.65 6.72 -7.64
CA LEU A 70 8.21 7.07 -8.94
C LEU A 70 7.27 6.68 -10.09
N LEU A 71 6.72 5.47 -10.05
CA LEU A 71 5.77 5.01 -11.07
C LEU A 71 4.48 5.82 -11.04
N ARG A 72 3.88 6.03 -9.86
CA ARG A 72 2.67 6.83 -9.69
C ARG A 72 2.87 8.24 -10.25
N ASP A 73 3.96 8.91 -9.88
CA ASP A 73 4.22 10.29 -10.26
C ASP A 73 4.46 10.42 -11.77
N ASN A 74 5.17 9.45 -12.38
CA ASN A 74 5.39 9.44 -13.82
C ASN A 74 4.12 9.10 -14.61
N ILE A 75 3.34 8.13 -14.18
CA ILE A 75 2.08 7.78 -14.84
C ILE A 75 1.08 8.93 -14.71
N ASN A 76 0.95 9.52 -13.52
CA ASN A 76 0.03 10.65 -13.32
C ASN A 76 0.44 11.88 -14.12
N ARG A 77 1.73 12.11 -14.35
CA ARG A 77 2.17 13.20 -15.22
C ARG A 77 1.61 13.08 -16.65
N VAL A 78 1.44 11.87 -17.15
CA VAL A 78 0.83 11.60 -18.46
C VAL A 78 -0.70 11.54 -18.34
N ALA A 79 -1.21 10.79 -17.36
CA ALA A 79 -2.66 10.57 -17.17
C ALA A 79 -3.44 11.88 -16.94
N ASN A 80 -2.84 12.83 -16.20
CA ASN A 80 -3.44 14.14 -15.93
C ASN A 80 -3.71 14.95 -17.21
N GLN A 81 -2.94 14.74 -18.29
CA GLN A 81 -3.19 15.38 -19.57
C GLN A 81 -4.51 14.94 -20.20
N TYR A 82 -5.03 13.79 -19.79
CA TYR A 82 -6.30 13.22 -20.22
C TYR A 82 -7.40 13.32 -19.15
N GLY A 83 -7.17 14.09 -18.08
CA GLY A 83 -8.12 14.23 -16.97
C GLY A 83 -8.19 13.01 -16.04
N TRP A 84 -7.22 12.10 -16.10
CA TRP A 84 -7.14 10.88 -15.29
C TRP A 84 -6.13 11.04 -14.17
N ASN A 85 -6.42 10.41 -13.02
CA ASN A 85 -5.48 10.33 -11.91
C ASN A 85 -5.40 8.88 -11.42
N MET A 86 -4.17 8.34 -11.37
CA MET A 86 -3.94 6.99 -10.88
C MET A 86 -3.55 7.01 -9.40
N VAL A 87 -4.26 6.24 -8.62
CA VAL A 87 -3.94 5.96 -7.21
C VAL A 87 -3.36 4.56 -7.10
N ILE A 88 -2.17 4.45 -6.50
CA ILE A 88 -1.54 3.16 -6.20
C ILE A 88 -1.52 2.98 -4.70
N SER A 89 -2.21 1.96 -4.23
CA SER A 89 -2.29 1.62 -2.81
C SER A 89 -1.75 0.22 -2.50
N ALA A 90 -1.22 0.05 -1.31
CA ALA A 90 -0.79 -1.28 -0.87
C ALA A 90 -2.02 -2.11 -0.51
N LYS A 91 -2.21 -3.25 -1.17
CA LYS A 91 -3.30 -4.16 -0.86
C LYS A 91 -3.00 -4.87 0.47
N LEU A 92 -3.88 -4.69 1.43
CA LEU A 92 -3.87 -5.40 2.70
C LEU A 92 -5.03 -6.42 2.70
N PRO A 93 -4.76 -7.73 2.70
CA PRO A 93 -5.80 -8.71 2.93
C PRO A 93 -6.43 -8.48 4.31
N PRO A 94 -7.78 -8.45 4.44
CA PRO A 94 -8.44 -8.22 5.73
C PRO A 94 -8.02 -9.20 6.83
N GLY A 95 -7.72 -10.46 6.46
CA GLY A 95 -7.21 -11.48 7.36
C GLY A 95 -5.90 -11.08 8.02
N ASP A 96 -4.96 -10.53 7.25
CA ASP A 96 -3.62 -10.17 7.75
C ASP A 96 -3.68 -9.10 8.84
N PHE A 97 -4.68 -8.20 8.80
CA PHE A 97 -4.88 -7.21 9.86
C PHE A 97 -5.22 -7.89 11.19
N PHE A 98 -6.21 -8.77 11.17
CA PHE A 98 -6.66 -9.45 12.39
C PHE A 98 -5.59 -10.38 12.94
N ASP A 99 -4.87 -11.08 12.07
CA ASP A 99 -3.77 -11.96 12.45
C ASP A 99 -2.63 -11.18 13.10
N ALA A 100 -2.26 -10.05 12.51
CA ALA A 100 -1.23 -9.16 13.09
C ALA A 100 -1.65 -8.58 14.45
N VAL A 101 -2.92 -8.21 14.62
CA VAL A 101 -3.44 -7.75 15.91
C VAL A 101 -3.46 -8.89 16.92
N ALA A 102 -3.89 -10.09 16.53
CA ALA A 102 -3.92 -11.27 17.39
C ALA A 102 -2.51 -11.68 17.85
N GLU A 103 -1.51 -11.66 16.96
CA GLU A 103 -0.11 -11.89 17.31
C GLU A 103 0.38 -10.90 18.37
N ARG A 104 0.04 -9.62 18.23
CA ARG A 104 0.40 -8.60 19.22
C ARG A 104 -0.28 -8.82 20.55
N ILE A 105 -1.55 -9.20 20.56
CA ILE A 105 -2.28 -9.53 21.78
C ILE A 105 -1.66 -10.75 22.48
N LYS A 106 -1.30 -11.81 21.71
CA LYS A 106 -0.58 -12.98 22.23
C LYS A 106 0.77 -12.61 22.84
N ALA A 107 1.45 -11.60 22.28
CA ALA A 107 2.70 -11.04 22.83
C ALA A 107 2.48 -10.10 24.04
N GLY A 108 1.29 -10.04 24.60
CA GLY A 108 0.96 -9.23 25.79
C GLY A 108 0.69 -7.75 25.50
N CYS A 109 0.60 -7.33 24.24
CA CYS A 109 0.24 -5.97 23.86
C CYS A 109 -1.28 -5.80 23.93
N ARG A 110 -1.77 -4.85 24.74
CA ARG A 110 -3.20 -4.57 24.88
C ARG A 110 -3.60 -3.39 23.99
N PRO A 111 -4.51 -3.58 23.00
CA PRO A 111 -5.00 -2.50 22.15
C PRO A 111 -5.69 -1.42 22.98
N ARG A 112 -5.28 -0.16 22.81
CA ARG A 112 -5.88 1.00 23.51
C ARG A 112 -6.69 1.92 22.61
N ALA A 113 -6.32 1.98 21.34
CA ALA A 113 -7.05 2.79 20.37
C ALA A 113 -6.87 2.20 18.96
N VAL A 114 -7.90 2.32 18.13
CA VAL A 114 -7.86 2.10 16.69
C VAL A 114 -8.26 3.40 16.00
N VAL A 115 -7.56 3.72 14.91
CA VAL A 115 -7.82 4.88 14.06
C VAL A 115 -8.03 4.39 12.65
N PHE A 116 -9.13 4.78 12.05
CA PHE A 116 -9.46 4.59 10.64
C PHE A 116 -9.33 5.96 9.96
N SER A 117 -8.50 6.03 8.92
CA SER A 117 -8.24 7.27 8.17
C SER A 117 -8.86 7.16 6.80
N PHE A 118 -9.65 8.15 6.39
CA PHE A 118 -10.42 8.17 5.15
C PHE A 118 -9.99 9.40 4.31
N PRO A 119 -9.56 9.19 3.05
CA PRO A 119 -9.25 10.30 2.15
C PRO A 119 -10.53 10.98 1.64
N ARG A 120 -10.39 12.19 1.07
CA ARG A 120 -11.51 13.02 0.61
C ARG A 120 -12.34 12.37 -0.49
N HIS A 121 -11.71 11.72 -1.45
CA HIS A 121 -12.41 11.11 -2.60
C HIS A 121 -12.57 9.61 -2.37
N GLN A 122 -13.81 9.17 -2.23
CA GLN A 122 -14.15 7.79 -1.90
C GLN A 122 -15.23 7.25 -2.84
N SER A 123 -15.04 6.03 -3.32
CA SER A 123 -16.13 5.23 -3.86
C SER A 123 -16.78 4.44 -2.72
N LEU A 124 -18.07 4.67 -2.50
CA LEU A 124 -18.83 4.06 -1.40
C LEU A 124 -19.72 2.90 -1.87
N SER A 125 -19.45 2.35 -3.06
CA SER A 125 -20.32 1.38 -3.73
C SER A 125 -20.62 0.13 -2.91
N ASP A 126 -19.74 -0.28 -2.02
CA ASP A 126 -19.82 -1.55 -1.30
C ASP A 126 -20.04 -1.40 0.23
N ALA A 127 -20.21 -0.18 0.73
CA ALA A 127 -20.38 0.04 2.16
C ALA A 127 -21.85 -0.17 2.60
N PRO A 128 -22.12 -0.67 3.82
CA PRO A 128 -23.46 -0.75 4.38
C PRO A 128 -24.15 0.62 4.39
N TYR A 129 -25.46 0.66 4.10
CA TYR A 129 -26.22 1.92 3.95
C TYR A 129 -26.08 2.88 5.14
N SER A 130 -26.14 2.37 6.38
CA SER A 130 -25.97 3.18 7.59
C SER A 130 -24.61 3.84 7.67
N PHE A 131 -23.58 3.17 7.19
CA PHE A 131 -22.21 3.66 7.18
C PHE A 131 -21.98 4.63 6.02
N VAL A 132 -22.62 4.40 4.86
CA VAL A 132 -22.60 5.32 3.71
C VAL A 132 -23.11 6.69 4.08
N MET A 133 -24.26 6.78 4.76
CA MET A 133 -24.83 8.03 5.23
C MET A 133 -23.86 8.82 6.12
N GLN A 134 -23.22 8.14 7.08
CA GLN A 134 -22.26 8.77 7.97
C GLN A 134 -21.02 9.27 7.22
N LEU A 135 -20.51 8.47 6.28
CA LEU A 135 -19.36 8.87 5.45
C LEU A 135 -19.69 10.04 4.52
N GLN A 136 -20.89 10.07 3.95
CA GLN A 136 -21.36 11.19 3.08
C GLN A 136 -21.44 12.50 3.87
N MET A 137 -21.98 12.48 5.10
CA MET A 137 -22.00 13.66 5.96
C MET A 137 -20.57 14.17 6.24
N GLN A 138 -19.61 13.26 6.49
CA GLN A 138 -18.21 13.61 6.72
C GLN A 138 -17.56 14.17 5.45
N GLN A 139 -17.88 13.63 4.27
CA GLN A 139 -17.39 14.16 2.99
C GLN A 139 -17.82 15.61 2.77
N SER A 140 -19.10 15.93 2.97
CA SER A 140 -19.59 17.29 2.85
C SER A 140 -18.87 18.24 3.80
N LEU A 141 -18.62 17.79 5.05
CA LEU A 141 -17.86 18.58 6.02
C LEU A 141 -16.39 18.77 5.58
N MET A 142 -15.75 17.73 5.02
CA MET A 142 -14.41 17.85 4.49
C MET A 142 -14.33 18.84 3.33
N GLU A 143 -15.32 18.86 2.47
CA GLU A 143 -15.40 19.83 1.38
C GLU A 143 -15.50 21.27 1.87
N CYS A 144 -16.38 21.52 2.84
CA CYS A 144 -16.53 22.83 3.48
C CYS A 144 -15.23 23.29 4.17
N LEU A 145 -14.51 22.37 4.79
CA LEU A 145 -13.25 22.64 5.51
C LEU A 145 -12.02 22.61 4.60
N ASN A 146 -12.17 22.31 3.32
CA ASN A 146 -11.05 22.00 2.41
C ASN A 146 -10.07 20.96 2.98
N ALA A 147 -10.60 19.98 3.74
CA ALA A 147 -9.80 18.92 4.32
C ALA A 147 -9.50 17.84 3.29
N SER A 148 -8.28 17.28 3.32
CA SER A 148 -7.87 16.17 2.44
C SER A 148 -8.15 14.79 3.03
N MET A 149 -8.37 14.71 4.34
CA MET A 149 -8.53 13.46 5.09
C MET A 149 -9.31 13.72 6.38
N TYR A 150 -10.06 12.73 6.84
CA TYR A 150 -10.59 12.69 8.21
C TYR A 150 -10.27 11.36 8.90
N GLU A 151 -10.29 11.35 10.21
CA GLU A 151 -9.99 10.17 11.01
C GLU A 151 -11.11 9.90 12.03
N VAL A 152 -11.46 8.61 12.12
CA VAL A 152 -12.34 8.11 13.18
C VAL A 152 -11.50 7.34 14.17
N LYS A 153 -11.51 7.76 15.43
CA LYS A 153 -10.72 7.15 16.51
C LYS A 153 -11.64 6.55 17.56
N PHE A 154 -11.45 5.27 17.83
CA PHE A 154 -12.03 4.58 18.98
C PHE A 154 -10.93 4.32 19.99
N GLY A 155 -11.17 4.64 21.24
CA GLY A 155 -10.20 4.47 22.31
C GLY A 155 -10.84 3.89 23.57
N THR A 156 -10.01 3.42 24.50
CA THR A 156 -10.46 2.91 25.81
C THR A 156 -9.62 3.50 26.93
N ASP A 157 -10.18 3.49 28.14
CA ASP A 157 -9.54 4.00 29.33
C ASP A 157 -8.36 3.13 29.77
N LYS A 158 -7.49 3.74 30.62
CA LYS A 158 -6.34 3.04 31.19
C LYS A 158 -6.78 1.78 31.94
N GLY A 159 -6.13 0.66 31.65
CA GLY A 159 -6.43 -0.65 32.23
C GLY A 159 -7.41 -1.50 31.44
N LYS A 160 -8.16 -0.92 30.51
CA LYS A 160 -9.03 -1.65 29.59
C LYS A 160 -8.33 -1.92 28.25
N GLN A 161 -8.93 -2.78 27.41
CA GLN A 161 -8.47 -3.03 26.06
C GLN A 161 -9.65 -3.02 25.07
N LEU A 162 -9.39 -2.63 23.83
CA LEU A 162 -10.35 -2.74 22.75
C LEU A 162 -10.45 -4.20 22.28
N HIS A 163 -11.67 -4.61 21.96
CA HIS A 163 -11.96 -5.90 21.33
C HIS A 163 -11.88 -5.74 19.81
N LEU A 164 -10.74 -6.07 19.25
CA LEU A 164 -10.46 -5.99 17.81
C LEU A 164 -10.33 -7.40 17.26
N ASP A 165 -11.43 -8.12 17.21
CA ASP A 165 -11.47 -9.47 16.66
C ASP A 165 -12.41 -9.55 15.43
N LYS A 166 -12.20 -10.58 14.62
CA LYS A 166 -12.95 -10.81 13.39
C LYS A 166 -14.45 -11.13 13.65
N ALA A 167 -14.78 -11.59 14.86
CA ALA A 167 -16.16 -11.93 15.23
C ALA A 167 -17.01 -10.65 15.45
N ASN A 168 -16.36 -9.51 15.72
CA ASN A 168 -17.05 -8.23 15.76
C ASN A 168 -17.36 -7.77 14.32
N ARG A 169 -18.63 -7.91 13.94
CA ARG A 169 -19.14 -7.64 12.58
C ARG A 169 -18.83 -6.22 12.12
N ASP A 170 -18.99 -5.22 12.99
CA ASP A 170 -18.82 -3.81 12.62
C ASP A 170 -17.34 -3.49 12.40
N ILE A 171 -16.46 -4.01 13.25
CA ILE A 171 -15.01 -3.91 13.07
C ILE A 171 -14.57 -4.65 11.81
N ALA A 172 -15.12 -5.84 11.53
CA ALA A 172 -14.79 -6.59 10.33
C ALA A 172 -15.21 -5.82 9.05
N LEU A 173 -16.37 -5.18 9.06
CA LEU A 173 -16.83 -4.31 7.96
C LEU A 173 -15.91 -3.11 7.75
N MET A 174 -15.51 -2.42 8.84
CA MET A 174 -14.58 -1.30 8.78
C MET A 174 -13.22 -1.71 8.23
N VAL A 175 -12.69 -2.84 8.69
CA VAL A 175 -11.42 -3.39 8.21
C VAL A 175 -11.52 -3.79 6.74
N ASN A 176 -12.61 -4.42 6.32
CA ASN A 176 -12.86 -4.79 4.92
C ASN A 176 -12.91 -3.54 4.03
N LEU A 177 -13.65 -2.51 4.43
CA LEU A 177 -13.72 -1.25 3.70
C LEU A 177 -12.32 -0.65 3.56
N CYS A 178 -11.61 -0.51 4.67
CA CYS A 178 -10.26 0.05 4.67
C CYS A 178 -9.22 -0.82 3.94
N SER A 179 -9.51 -2.09 3.70
CA SER A 179 -8.63 -3.00 2.95
C SER A 179 -8.89 -2.96 1.44
N LYS A 180 -10.11 -2.63 1.02
CA LYS A 180 -10.46 -2.48 -0.40
C LYS A 180 -9.98 -1.15 -0.97
N GLU A 181 -10.10 -0.10 -0.17
CA GLU A 181 -9.76 1.27 -0.54
C GLU A 181 -8.42 1.67 0.10
N ASP A 182 -7.78 2.72 -0.37
CA ASP A 182 -6.49 3.19 0.19
C ASP A 182 -6.63 3.89 1.55
N TYR A 183 -7.43 3.29 2.42
CA TYR A 183 -7.67 3.83 3.74
C TYR A 183 -6.60 3.36 4.72
N GLY A 184 -6.34 4.20 5.71
CA GLY A 184 -5.37 3.88 6.76
C GLY A 184 -6.05 3.23 7.97
N ILE A 185 -5.47 2.15 8.48
CA ILE A 185 -5.84 1.61 9.79
C ILE A 185 -4.59 1.66 10.66
N LYS A 186 -4.72 2.17 11.90
CA LYS A 186 -3.65 2.16 12.91
C LYS A 186 -4.20 1.65 14.23
N VAL A 187 -3.54 0.69 14.83
CA VAL A 187 -3.83 0.21 16.18
C VAL A 187 -2.71 0.63 17.12
N TYR A 188 -3.08 1.33 18.18
CA TYR A 188 -2.18 1.72 19.24
C TYR A 188 -2.37 0.80 20.44
N TYR A 189 -1.27 0.44 21.08
CA TYR A 189 -1.25 -0.42 22.25
C TYR A 189 -0.79 0.36 23.50
N TRP A 190 -1.11 -0.13 24.69
CA TRP A 190 -0.58 0.44 25.93
C TRP A 190 0.93 0.29 26.05
N LYS A 191 1.48 -0.81 25.49
CA LYS A 191 2.91 -1.07 25.38
C LYS A 191 3.24 -1.57 23.99
N GLY A 192 4.41 -1.19 23.47
CA GLY A 192 4.90 -1.62 22.16
C GLY A 192 4.55 -0.69 21.00
N PRO A 193 5.10 -0.98 19.82
CA PRO A 193 4.89 -0.19 18.61
C PRO A 193 3.46 -0.36 18.09
N CYS A 194 2.93 0.67 17.43
CA CYS A 194 1.64 0.60 16.75
C CYS A 194 1.67 -0.39 15.57
N THR A 195 0.53 -1.01 15.31
CA THR A 195 0.30 -1.76 14.07
C THR A 195 -0.45 -0.85 13.10
N SER A 196 0.03 -0.71 11.87
CA SER A 196 -0.67 0.07 10.85
C SER A 196 -0.77 -0.71 9.55
N SER A 197 -1.81 -0.46 8.76
CA SER A 197 -1.96 -1.05 7.43
C SER A 197 -0.75 -0.78 6.54
N ARG A 198 -0.09 0.36 6.71
CA ARG A 198 1.15 0.71 5.99
C ARG A 198 2.39 -0.06 6.47
N SER A 199 2.39 -0.54 7.73
CA SER A 199 3.50 -1.32 8.30
C SER A 199 3.27 -2.83 8.23
N LEU A 200 2.02 -3.26 8.00
CA LEU A 200 1.71 -4.65 7.76
C LEU A 200 2.36 -5.08 6.44
N LYS A 201 2.91 -6.27 6.45
CA LYS A 201 3.60 -6.82 5.29
C LYS A 201 2.67 -6.82 4.10
N ARG A 202 3.10 -6.19 3.03
CA ARG A 202 2.48 -6.31 1.73
C ARG A 202 2.40 -7.78 1.35
N THR A 203 1.35 -8.16 0.66
CA THR A 203 1.20 -9.53 0.16
C THR A 203 2.43 -9.88 -0.66
N LYS A 204 3.21 -10.86 -0.19
CA LYS A 204 4.36 -11.37 -0.93
C LYS A 204 3.88 -12.49 -1.84
N VAL A 205 4.13 -12.33 -3.13
CA VAL A 205 3.87 -13.35 -4.14
C VAL A 205 5.22 -13.81 -4.67
N LYS A 206 5.42 -15.11 -4.76
CA LYS A 206 6.58 -15.67 -5.48
C LYS A 206 6.17 -15.83 -6.93
N ILE A 207 6.84 -15.11 -7.81
CA ILE A 207 6.71 -15.25 -9.26
C ILE A 207 8.05 -15.75 -9.77
N SER A 208 8.05 -16.87 -10.46
CA SER A 208 9.26 -17.45 -11.04
C SER A 208 9.68 -16.69 -12.30
N ASP A 209 10.96 -16.76 -12.66
CA ASP A 209 11.43 -16.17 -13.92
C ASP A 209 10.73 -16.79 -15.14
N VAL A 210 10.33 -18.06 -15.06
CA VAL A 210 9.56 -18.73 -16.11
C VAL A 210 8.17 -18.09 -16.28
N GLU A 211 7.47 -17.81 -15.18
CA GLU A 211 6.18 -17.11 -15.22
C GLU A 211 6.33 -15.67 -15.75
N ILE A 212 7.43 -14.97 -15.41
CA ILE A 212 7.72 -13.64 -15.95
C ILE A 212 7.94 -13.72 -17.46
N VAL A 213 8.71 -14.70 -17.94
CA VAL A 213 8.94 -14.91 -19.36
C VAL A 213 7.63 -15.26 -20.09
N ALA A 214 6.79 -16.12 -19.50
CA ALA A 214 5.48 -16.45 -20.03
C ALA A 214 4.57 -15.22 -20.14
N LEU A 215 4.56 -14.34 -19.13
CA LEU A 215 3.83 -13.06 -19.16
C LEU A 215 4.34 -12.13 -20.27
N VAL A 216 5.64 -12.11 -20.53
CA VAL A 216 6.26 -11.29 -21.61
C VAL A 216 5.95 -11.87 -22.98
N ASN A 217 6.05 -13.20 -23.14
CA ASN A 217 5.86 -13.90 -24.42
C ASN A 217 4.38 -14.16 -24.73
N GLY A 218 3.52 -14.11 -23.71
CA GLY A 218 2.09 -14.35 -23.85
C GLY A 218 1.66 -15.81 -23.78
N ASP A 219 2.45 -16.65 -23.14
CA ASP A 219 2.20 -18.07 -22.95
C ASP A 219 1.49 -18.36 -21.59
N ALA A 220 0.92 -17.32 -20.95
CA ALA A 220 0.29 -17.39 -19.62
C ALA A 220 -1.20 -17.08 -19.64
#